data_0302ba1083d237bc8da22f7c21736555
#
_entry.id   0302ba1083d237bc8da22f7c21736555
#
_cell.length_a   1.000
_cell.length_b   1.000
_cell.length_c   1.000
_cell.angle_alpha   90.00
_cell.angle_beta   90.00
_cell.angle_gamma   90.00
#
_symmetry.space_group_name_H-M   'P 1'
#
loop_
_entity.id
_entity.type
_entity.pdbx_description
1 polymer ?
#
loop_
_entity_poly.entity_id
_entity_poly.type
_entity_poly.pdbx_seq_one_letter_code
_entity_poly.pdbx_strand_id
1 'polypeptide(L)'
;RYTQFDIIESEKTKGEIFVSPDIAICEECKEEMFDPKNRRYLHPFINCTCCGPRLTILDSLPYDRERTSMKEFPMCPDCAKEYNAPATRRYDAQPVCCNECGPEVYLIGREERGREAITYARKTIAEGGIVAIKGIGGFHLCCDASNETAVRKLRQLKRRPMKPFAVWQKISKQSEKNVK
;
A
#
# COMPACT_ATOMS: atom_id res chain seq x y z
N ARG A 1 25.22 23.68 -27.76
CA ARG A 1 25.88 23.57 -26.43
C ARG A 1 25.03 24.42 -25.48
N TYR A 2 24.36 23.77 -24.53
CA TYR A 2 23.54 24.46 -23.54
C TYR A 2 24.44 25.22 -22.58
N THR A 3 24.11 26.47 -22.27
CA THR A 3 24.87 27.34 -21.37
C THR A 3 24.23 27.47 -19.99
N GLN A 4 23.00 26.97 -19.84
CA GLN A 4 22.21 26.94 -18.58
C GLN A 4 21.34 25.68 -18.57
N PHE A 5 20.69 25.42 -17.43
CA PHE A 5 19.73 24.31 -17.28
C PHE A 5 18.37 24.76 -17.83
N ASP A 6 17.96 24.14 -18.95
CA ASP A 6 16.67 24.39 -19.58
C ASP A 6 15.79 23.14 -19.47
N ILE A 7 14.54 23.30 -19.06
CA ILE A 7 13.52 22.23 -19.09
C ILE A 7 12.93 22.22 -20.50
N ILE A 8 13.23 21.16 -21.25
CA ILE A 8 12.67 20.94 -22.60
C ILE A 8 11.48 19.99 -22.44
N GLU A 9 10.32 20.38 -22.99
CA GLU A 9 9.18 19.47 -23.05
C GLU A 9 9.55 18.21 -23.84
N SER A 10 9.23 17.04 -23.27
CA SER A 10 9.51 15.77 -23.90
C SER A 10 8.63 15.57 -25.15
N GLU A 11 9.26 15.20 -26.26
CA GLU A 11 8.54 14.77 -27.45
C GLU A 11 7.75 13.50 -27.17
N LYS A 12 6.46 13.47 -27.56
CA LYS A 12 5.60 12.29 -27.43
C LYS A 12 5.98 11.23 -28.46
N THR A 13 7.13 10.60 -28.31
CA THR A 13 7.56 9.50 -29.17
C THR A 13 7.02 8.16 -28.64
N LYS A 14 6.65 7.24 -29.54
CA LYS A 14 6.33 5.84 -29.20
C LYS A 14 7.65 5.10 -28.94
N GLY A 15 8.14 5.15 -27.71
CA GLY A 15 9.26 4.32 -27.26
C GLY A 15 8.75 3.10 -26.49
N GLU A 16 9.54 2.03 -26.44
CA GLU A 16 9.32 0.94 -25.50
C GLU A 16 9.65 1.44 -24.09
N ILE A 17 8.64 1.81 -23.33
CA ILE A 17 8.79 2.24 -21.93
C ILE A 17 8.55 1.03 -21.05
N PHE A 18 9.57 0.63 -20.30
CA PHE A 18 9.46 -0.41 -19.29
C PHE A 18 8.96 0.19 -17.97
N VAL A 19 7.85 -0.31 -17.47
CA VAL A 19 7.37 0.00 -16.11
C VAL A 19 7.74 -1.14 -15.20
N SER A 20 8.43 -0.84 -14.10
CA SER A 20 8.79 -1.85 -13.10
C SER A 20 7.54 -2.47 -12.47
N PRO A 21 7.61 -3.73 -11.99
CA PRO A 21 6.55 -4.28 -11.15
C PRO A 21 6.41 -3.49 -9.85
N ASP A 22 5.33 -3.73 -9.14
CA ASP A 22 5.10 -3.18 -7.81
C ASP A 22 6.23 -3.59 -6.86
N ILE A 23 6.64 -2.66 -6.00
CA ILE A 23 7.77 -2.85 -5.08
C ILE A 23 7.24 -2.84 -3.65
N ALA A 24 7.65 -3.82 -2.85
CA ALA A 24 7.30 -3.90 -1.44
C ALA A 24 7.71 -2.64 -0.68
N ILE A 25 7.00 -2.35 0.41
CA ILE A 25 7.26 -1.19 1.25
C ILE A 25 8.71 -1.16 1.74
N CYS A 26 9.39 -0.02 1.59
CA CYS A 26 10.74 0.21 2.14
C CYS A 26 10.69 0.49 3.65
N GLU A 27 11.82 0.32 4.33
CA GLU A 27 11.87 0.49 5.79
C GLU A 27 11.46 1.89 6.23
N GLU A 28 11.89 2.94 5.52
CA GLU A 28 11.54 4.32 5.87
C GLU A 28 10.02 4.58 5.73
N CYS A 29 9.38 4.08 4.69
CA CYS A 29 7.92 4.18 4.55
C CYS A 29 7.20 3.36 5.62
N LYS A 30 7.77 2.23 6.02
CA LYS A 30 7.24 1.40 7.10
C LYS A 30 7.38 2.09 8.46
N GLU A 31 8.52 2.73 8.75
CA GLU A 31 8.72 3.55 9.94
C GLU A 31 7.70 4.69 10.00
N GLU A 32 7.54 5.45 8.92
CA GLU A 32 6.53 6.50 8.83
C GLU A 32 5.10 5.97 9.03
N MET A 33 4.77 4.81 8.47
CA MET A 33 3.45 4.20 8.62
C MET A 33 3.13 3.81 10.06
N PHE A 34 4.13 3.48 10.86
CA PHE A 34 3.96 3.11 12.27
C PHE A 34 4.27 4.23 13.27
N ASP A 35 4.71 5.39 12.83
CA ASP A 35 4.90 6.57 13.68
C ASP A 35 3.57 7.31 13.88
N PRO A 36 3.01 7.32 15.14
CA PRO A 36 1.75 8.02 15.43
C PRO A 36 1.78 9.53 15.15
N LYS A 37 2.96 10.13 15.08
CA LYS A 37 3.14 11.57 14.79
C LYS A 37 3.22 11.87 13.30
N ASN A 38 3.38 10.84 12.47
CA ASN A 38 3.49 11.02 11.02
C ASN A 38 2.10 11.18 10.39
N ARG A 39 1.97 12.07 9.42
CA ARG A 39 0.73 12.30 8.67
C ARG A 39 0.24 11.05 7.90
N ARG A 40 1.14 10.09 7.64
CA ARG A 40 0.85 8.79 7.00
C ARG A 40 0.72 7.64 7.99
N TYR A 41 0.55 7.95 9.28
CA TYR A 41 0.30 6.91 10.28
C TYR A 41 -0.88 6.02 9.89
N LEU A 42 -0.66 4.71 9.87
CA LEU A 42 -1.62 3.68 9.43
C LEU A 42 -2.21 3.92 8.03
N HIS A 43 -1.46 4.60 7.14
CA HIS A 43 -1.87 4.77 5.75
C HIS A 43 -1.43 3.54 4.92
N PRO A 44 -2.36 2.65 4.51
CA PRO A 44 -1.99 1.38 3.87
C PRO A 44 -1.46 1.55 2.44
N PHE A 45 -1.65 2.74 1.86
CA PHE A 45 -1.19 3.09 0.50
C PHE A 45 0.07 3.97 0.50
N ILE A 46 0.79 4.00 1.64
CA ILE A 46 2.06 4.73 1.74
C ILE A 46 3.08 4.24 0.72
N ASN A 47 3.80 5.16 0.13
CA ASN A 47 4.78 4.89 -0.91
C ASN A 47 5.83 6.00 -1.03
N CYS A 48 6.86 5.74 -1.83
CA CYS A 48 7.85 6.73 -2.26
C CYS A 48 8.41 6.35 -3.63
N THR A 49 9.47 7.01 -4.10
CA THR A 49 10.14 6.64 -5.36
C THR A 49 10.73 5.23 -5.35
N CYS A 50 11.11 4.72 -4.16
CA CYS A 50 11.74 3.40 -4.01
C CYS A 50 10.74 2.26 -3.77
N CYS A 51 9.49 2.52 -3.39
CA CYS A 51 8.51 1.48 -3.04
C CYS A 51 7.08 1.85 -3.42
N GLY A 52 6.18 0.87 -3.36
CA GLY A 52 4.77 1.03 -3.63
C GLY A 52 4.35 0.55 -5.02
N PRO A 53 3.11 0.86 -5.42
CA PRO A 53 2.54 0.39 -6.67
C PRO A 53 3.20 1.06 -7.89
N ARG A 54 3.25 0.32 -8.97
CA ARG A 54 3.69 0.75 -10.30
C ARG A 54 2.73 0.20 -11.35
N LEU A 55 2.90 -1.07 -11.69
CA LEU A 55 2.13 -1.73 -12.74
C LEU A 55 0.65 -1.87 -12.36
N THR A 56 0.32 -2.13 -11.09
CA THR A 56 -1.06 -2.34 -10.63
C THR A 56 -1.95 -1.11 -10.68
N ILE A 57 -1.37 0.08 -10.75
CA ILE A 57 -2.13 1.34 -10.85
C ILE A 57 -2.09 1.95 -12.26
N LEU A 58 -1.33 1.37 -13.19
CA LEU A 58 -1.12 1.92 -14.52
C LEU A 58 -2.33 1.66 -15.41
N ASP A 59 -2.86 2.73 -16.01
CA ASP A 59 -3.91 2.67 -17.03
C ASP A 59 -3.31 2.67 -18.45
N SER A 60 -2.30 3.51 -18.69
CA SER A 60 -1.62 3.63 -19.98
C SER A 60 -0.22 4.25 -19.83
N LEU A 61 0.64 4.05 -20.83
CA LEU A 61 1.97 4.65 -20.89
C LEU A 61 1.92 6.09 -21.46
N PRO A 62 2.88 6.96 -21.11
CA PRO A 62 3.95 6.78 -20.12
C PRO A 62 3.43 6.74 -18.68
N TYR A 63 4.30 6.33 -17.71
CA TYR A 63 3.95 6.23 -16.30
C TYR A 63 3.93 7.60 -15.64
N ASP A 64 2.86 8.34 -15.85
CA ASP A 64 2.57 9.63 -15.24
C ASP A 64 1.30 9.52 -14.39
N ARG A 65 1.17 10.32 -13.32
CA ARG A 65 0.03 10.23 -12.39
C ARG A 65 -1.33 10.29 -13.10
N GLU A 66 -1.49 11.17 -14.09
CA GLU A 66 -2.70 11.30 -14.89
C GLU A 66 -3.09 10.05 -15.70
N ARG A 67 -2.12 9.15 -15.88
CA ARG A 67 -2.28 7.87 -16.60
C ARG A 67 -2.30 6.67 -15.67
N THR A 68 -2.54 6.91 -14.41
CA THR A 68 -2.72 5.90 -13.37
C THR A 68 -4.07 6.08 -12.69
N SER A 69 -4.52 5.08 -11.94
CA SER A 69 -5.71 5.20 -11.08
C SER A 69 -5.60 6.31 -10.02
N MET A 70 -4.38 6.85 -9.80
CA MET A 70 -4.16 7.96 -8.87
C MET A 70 -4.63 9.32 -9.41
N LYS A 71 -5.01 9.43 -10.68
CA LYS A 71 -5.65 10.63 -11.26
C LYS A 71 -6.92 11.05 -10.51
N GLU A 72 -7.62 10.08 -9.92
CA GLU A 72 -8.85 10.30 -9.16
C GLU A 72 -8.58 10.88 -7.75
N PHE A 73 -7.32 10.95 -7.33
CA PHE A 73 -6.89 11.41 -6.02
C PHE A 73 -5.99 12.65 -6.12
N PRO A 74 -6.57 13.87 -6.24
CA PRO A 74 -5.80 15.12 -6.29
C PRO A 74 -4.92 15.24 -5.03
N MET A 75 -3.66 15.62 -5.24
CA MET A 75 -2.73 15.78 -4.13
C MET A 75 -3.13 16.96 -3.23
N CYS A 76 -3.10 16.77 -1.91
CA CYS A 76 -3.15 17.88 -0.97
C CYS A 76 -1.87 18.73 -1.08
N PRO A 77 -1.87 19.98 -0.55
CA PRO A 77 -0.72 20.88 -0.69
C PRO A 77 0.60 20.28 -0.20
N ASP A 78 0.57 19.52 0.89
CA ASP A 78 1.77 18.89 1.44
C ASP A 78 2.30 17.76 0.55
N CYS A 79 1.40 16.92 0.00
CA CYS A 79 1.82 15.90 -0.97
C CYS A 79 2.35 16.52 -2.25
N ALA A 80 1.73 17.60 -2.75
CA ALA A 80 2.21 18.33 -3.91
C ALA A 80 3.58 18.95 -3.66
N LYS A 81 3.82 19.50 -2.46
CA LYS A 81 5.13 20.03 -2.07
C LYS A 81 6.20 18.93 -2.09
N GLU A 82 5.93 17.76 -1.51
CA GLU A 82 6.87 16.63 -1.54
C GLU A 82 7.11 16.14 -2.96
N TYR A 83 6.05 16.06 -3.78
CA TYR A 83 6.14 15.61 -5.17
C TYR A 83 7.02 16.52 -6.04
N ASN A 84 6.95 17.84 -5.83
CA ASN A 84 7.69 18.83 -6.61
C ASN A 84 9.10 19.15 -6.06
N ALA A 85 9.45 18.66 -4.87
CA ALA A 85 10.73 19.00 -4.24
C ALA A 85 11.80 17.91 -4.48
N PRO A 86 12.84 18.18 -5.30
CA PRO A 86 13.85 17.17 -5.67
C PRO A 86 14.60 16.51 -4.50
N ALA A 87 14.66 17.19 -3.35
CA ALA A 87 15.33 16.67 -2.16
C ALA A 87 14.47 15.70 -1.34
N THR A 88 13.21 15.49 -1.71
CA THR A 88 12.33 14.58 -0.97
C THR A 88 12.36 13.16 -1.54
N ARG A 89 12.08 12.17 -0.68
CA ARG A 89 11.92 10.77 -1.11
C ARG A 89 10.69 10.53 -1.99
N ARG A 90 9.84 11.53 -2.17
CA ARG A 90 8.59 11.48 -2.93
C ARG A 90 8.60 12.37 -4.16
N TYR A 91 9.78 12.92 -4.48
CA TYR A 91 9.94 13.66 -5.71
C TYR A 91 9.54 12.81 -6.91
N ASP A 92 8.62 13.33 -7.72
CA ASP A 92 8.08 12.66 -8.91
C ASP A 92 7.53 11.22 -8.66
N ALA A 93 7.16 10.90 -7.42
CA ALA A 93 6.55 9.62 -7.08
C ALA A 93 5.07 9.62 -7.46
N GLN A 94 4.73 9.07 -8.64
CA GLN A 94 3.38 9.12 -9.21
C GLN A 94 2.26 8.66 -8.26
N PRO A 95 2.45 7.61 -7.41
CA PRO A 95 1.43 7.18 -6.47
C PRO A 95 1.35 7.97 -5.16
N VAL A 96 2.14 9.06 -4.99
CA VAL A 96 2.20 9.80 -3.73
C VAL A 96 0.83 10.22 -3.22
N CYS A 97 0.57 9.94 -1.94
CA CYS A 97 -0.66 10.30 -1.25
C CYS A 97 -0.47 10.25 0.27
N CYS A 98 -1.50 10.63 1.00
CA CYS A 98 -1.59 10.51 2.45
C CYS A 98 -3.03 10.24 2.88
N ASN A 99 -3.28 10.20 4.20
CA ASN A 99 -4.62 9.94 4.73
C ASN A 99 -5.68 11.00 4.35
N GLU A 100 -5.26 12.18 3.88
CA GLU A 100 -6.17 13.25 3.46
C GLU A 100 -6.53 13.19 1.97
N CYS A 101 -5.57 12.82 1.13
CA CYS A 101 -5.73 12.93 -0.31
C CYS A 101 -5.60 11.61 -1.07
N GLY A 102 -5.37 10.51 -0.40
CA GLY A 102 -5.22 9.19 -1.02
C GLY A 102 -6.48 8.34 -0.96
N PRO A 103 -6.40 7.15 -1.54
CA PRO A 103 -7.45 6.14 -1.37
C PRO A 103 -7.61 5.78 0.12
N GLU A 104 -8.82 5.40 0.47
CA GLU A 104 -9.19 5.12 1.85
C GLU A 104 -9.77 3.70 1.97
N VAL A 105 -9.43 3.01 3.06
CA VAL A 105 -10.11 1.78 3.46
C VAL A 105 -11.31 2.10 4.33
N TYR A 106 -12.36 1.30 4.24
CA TYR A 106 -13.56 1.45 5.06
C TYR A 106 -14.15 0.09 5.43
N LEU A 107 -14.96 0.05 6.47
CA LEU A 107 -15.71 -1.14 6.87
C LEU A 107 -17.08 -1.16 6.21
N ILE A 108 -17.39 -2.26 5.49
CA ILE A 108 -18.72 -2.45 4.89
C ILE A 108 -19.76 -2.61 6.02
N GLY A 109 -20.81 -1.81 5.95
CA GLY A 109 -21.90 -1.82 6.94
C GLY A 109 -21.58 -1.09 8.25
N ARG A 110 -20.51 -0.29 8.31
CA ARG A 110 -20.10 0.53 9.44
C ARG A 110 -19.63 1.91 8.98
N GLU A 111 -19.47 2.83 9.93
CA GLU A 111 -19.05 4.22 9.64
C GLU A 111 -17.53 4.39 9.66
N GLU A 112 -16.79 3.46 10.29
CA GLU A 112 -15.35 3.55 10.46
C GLU A 112 -14.62 3.51 9.12
N ARG A 113 -13.73 4.52 8.94
CA ARG A 113 -12.92 4.73 7.74
C ARG A 113 -11.44 4.92 8.08
N GLY A 114 -10.57 4.76 7.10
CA GLY A 114 -9.15 5.02 7.22
C GLY A 114 -8.53 4.30 8.42
N ARG A 115 -7.88 5.07 9.28
CA ARG A 115 -7.22 4.56 10.50
C ARG A 115 -8.17 3.86 11.48
N GLU A 116 -9.39 4.35 11.59
CA GLU A 116 -10.41 3.76 12.48
C GLU A 116 -10.83 2.39 11.99
N ALA A 117 -11.04 2.23 10.68
CA ALA A 117 -11.33 0.94 10.06
C ALA A 117 -10.20 -0.08 10.29
N ILE A 118 -8.94 0.34 10.13
CA ILE A 118 -7.77 -0.53 10.39
C ILE A 118 -7.70 -0.91 11.87
N THR A 119 -7.90 0.06 12.75
CA THR A 119 -7.86 -0.17 14.21
C THR A 119 -8.96 -1.14 14.63
N TYR A 120 -10.16 -0.97 14.10
CA TYR A 120 -11.28 -1.89 14.35
C TYR A 120 -10.98 -3.30 13.84
N ALA A 121 -10.48 -3.43 12.61
CA ALA A 121 -10.13 -4.73 12.05
C ALA A 121 -9.05 -5.45 12.86
N ARG A 122 -8.01 -4.72 13.31
CA ARG A 122 -6.96 -5.26 14.18
C ARG A 122 -7.52 -5.74 15.53
N LYS A 123 -8.39 -4.95 16.16
CA LYS A 123 -9.06 -5.33 17.40
C LYS A 123 -9.91 -6.58 17.22
N THR A 124 -10.70 -6.64 16.17
CA THR A 124 -11.53 -7.81 15.83
C THR A 124 -10.69 -9.08 15.70
N ILE A 125 -9.54 -9.02 15.01
CA ILE A 125 -8.63 -10.16 14.87
C ILE A 125 -8.04 -10.55 16.23
N ALA A 126 -7.59 -9.58 17.04
CA ALA A 126 -7.01 -9.82 18.36
C ALA A 126 -8.00 -10.47 19.33
N GLU A 127 -9.28 -10.15 19.19
CA GLU A 127 -10.38 -10.74 19.97
C GLU A 127 -10.86 -12.11 19.42
N GLY A 128 -10.15 -12.69 18.46
CA GLY A 128 -10.47 -14.01 17.88
C GLY A 128 -11.53 -13.96 16.78
N GLY A 129 -11.84 -12.77 16.25
CA GLY A 129 -12.73 -12.59 15.12
C GLY A 129 -12.09 -12.93 13.79
N ILE A 130 -12.92 -12.90 12.73
CA ILE A 130 -12.49 -13.09 11.34
C ILE A 130 -12.85 -11.81 10.57
N VAL A 131 -11.89 -11.28 9.83
CA VAL A 131 -12.06 -10.10 8.99
C VAL A 131 -11.87 -10.48 7.52
N ALA A 132 -12.77 -10.02 6.65
CA ALA A 132 -12.63 -10.12 5.21
C ALA A 132 -11.99 -8.83 4.69
N ILE A 133 -10.78 -8.92 4.12
CA ILE A 133 -10.04 -7.78 3.58
C ILE A 133 -10.05 -7.85 2.06
N LYS A 134 -10.52 -6.80 1.40
CA LYS A 134 -10.47 -6.68 -0.07
C LYS A 134 -9.04 -6.38 -0.50
N GLY A 135 -8.43 -7.32 -1.19
CA GLY A 135 -7.16 -7.14 -1.90
C GLY A 135 -7.39 -6.90 -3.40
N ILE A 136 -6.32 -6.84 -4.19
CA ILE A 136 -6.37 -6.59 -5.63
C ILE A 136 -7.18 -7.69 -6.34
N GLY A 137 -6.87 -8.96 -6.05
CA GLY A 137 -7.51 -10.11 -6.71
C GLY A 137 -8.82 -10.60 -6.08
N GLY A 138 -9.25 -10.05 -4.94
CA GLY A 138 -10.46 -10.52 -4.24
C GLY A 138 -10.40 -10.33 -2.73
N PHE A 139 -11.29 -11.01 -1.99
CA PHE A 139 -11.33 -10.95 -0.54
C PHE A 139 -10.44 -12.02 0.11
N HIS A 140 -9.67 -11.60 1.09
CA HIS A 140 -8.89 -12.46 1.97
C HIS A 140 -9.57 -12.55 3.33
N LEU A 141 -9.86 -13.76 3.80
CA LEU A 141 -10.34 -13.97 5.17
C LEU A 141 -9.15 -14.13 6.10
N CYS A 142 -9.06 -13.26 7.09
CA CYS A 142 -7.94 -13.17 8.02
C CYS A 142 -8.40 -13.42 9.46
N CYS A 143 -7.63 -14.17 10.23
CA CYS A 143 -7.80 -14.35 11.67
C CYS A 143 -6.41 -14.50 12.33
N ASP A 144 -6.37 -14.48 13.66
CA ASP A 144 -5.16 -14.81 14.40
C ASP A 144 -4.82 -16.30 14.23
N ALA A 145 -3.64 -16.58 13.67
CA ALA A 145 -3.16 -17.93 13.42
C ALA A 145 -2.81 -18.70 14.71
N SER A 146 -2.58 -18.00 15.80
CA SER A 146 -2.32 -18.60 17.14
C SER A 146 -3.61 -18.95 17.88
N ASN A 147 -4.76 -18.44 17.44
CA ASN A 147 -6.07 -18.71 18.03
C ASN A 147 -6.73 -19.92 17.36
N GLU A 148 -6.63 -21.09 18.00
CA GLU A 148 -7.16 -22.34 17.45
C GLU A 148 -8.67 -22.26 17.14
N THR A 149 -9.44 -21.59 17.98
CA THR A 149 -10.89 -21.42 17.80
C THR A 149 -11.21 -20.60 16.55
N ALA A 150 -10.49 -19.49 16.34
CA ALA A 150 -10.63 -18.66 15.15
C ALA A 150 -10.23 -19.42 13.87
N VAL A 151 -9.13 -20.17 13.92
CA VAL A 151 -8.67 -21.00 12.79
C VAL A 151 -9.68 -22.11 12.46
N ARG A 152 -10.25 -22.77 13.46
CA ARG A 152 -11.28 -23.81 13.29
C ARG A 152 -12.54 -23.22 12.65
N LYS A 153 -13.00 -22.06 13.14
CA LYS A 153 -14.13 -21.32 12.56
C LYS A 153 -13.86 -20.93 11.09
N LEU A 154 -12.66 -20.44 10.80
CA LEU A 154 -12.26 -20.11 9.42
C LEU A 154 -12.29 -21.34 8.51
N ARG A 155 -11.82 -22.51 8.97
CA ARG A 155 -11.88 -23.76 8.22
C ARG A 155 -13.31 -24.19 7.89
N GLN A 156 -14.23 -24.05 8.85
CA GLN A 156 -15.65 -24.33 8.65
C GLN A 156 -16.27 -23.39 7.61
N LEU A 157 -16.05 -22.07 7.73
CA LEU A 157 -16.53 -21.07 6.79
C LEU A 157 -16.03 -21.33 5.36
N LYS A 158 -14.78 -21.71 5.22
CA LYS A 158 -14.15 -22.01 3.92
C LYS A 158 -14.43 -23.41 3.42
N ARG A 159 -15.10 -24.29 4.19
CA ARG A 159 -15.28 -25.71 3.92
C ARG A 159 -13.96 -26.40 3.51
N ARG A 160 -12.89 -26.08 4.27
CA ARG A 160 -11.52 -26.47 3.91
C ARG A 160 -10.82 -27.13 5.10
N PRO A 161 -11.13 -28.40 5.41
CA PRO A 161 -10.70 -29.04 6.65
C PRO A 161 -9.19 -29.30 6.72
N MET A 162 -8.57 -29.70 5.61
CA MET A 162 -7.16 -30.19 5.62
C MET A 162 -6.17 -29.26 4.93
N LYS A 163 -6.59 -28.52 3.88
CA LYS A 163 -5.67 -27.71 3.08
C LYS A 163 -5.05 -26.57 3.90
N PRO A 164 -3.71 -26.35 3.89
CA PRO A 164 -3.07 -25.28 4.64
C PRO A 164 -3.58 -23.89 4.24
N PHE A 165 -3.58 -22.97 5.18
CA PHE A 165 -3.73 -21.54 4.94
C PHE A 165 -2.38 -20.86 4.84
N ALA A 166 -2.30 -19.76 4.11
CA ALA A 166 -1.16 -18.88 4.15
C ALA A 166 -1.09 -18.20 5.53
N VAL A 167 0.11 -18.13 6.09
CA VAL A 167 0.36 -17.46 7.37
C VAL A 167 1.30 -16.30 7.14
N TRP A 168 0.90 -15.12 7.58
CA TRP A 168 1.79 -13.97 7.63
C TRP A 168 2.48 -13.94 8.99
N GLN A 169 3.80 -13.96 8.95
CA GLN A 169 4.62 -13.87 10.14
C GLN A 169 5.35 -12.54 10.20
N LYS A 170 5.43 -11.97 11.40
CA LYS A 170 6.34 -10.83 11.61
C LYS A 170 7.78 -11.38 11.54
N ILE A 171 8.52 -10.96 10.52
CA ILE A 171 9.93 -11.33 10.39
C ILE A 171 10.68 -10.68 11.56
N SER A 172 11.20 -11.51 12.49
CA SER A 172 12.18 -11.08 13.47
C SER A 172 13.57 -11.34 12.89
N LYS A 173 14.58 -10.54 13.27
CA LYS A 173 15.99 -10.72 12.84
C LYS A 173 16.54 -12.14 13.09
N GLN A 174 15.86 -12.94 13.89
CA GLN A 174 16.19 -14.35 14.17
C GLN A 174 15.63 -15.35 13.13
N SER A 175 14.56 -14.99 12.41
CA SER A 175 13.93 -15.91 11.44
C SER A 175 14.63 -15.92 10.07
N GLU A 176 15.46 -14.92 9.74
CA GLU A 176 16.25 -14.91 8.50
C GLU A 176 17.30 -16.02 8.42
N LYS A 177 17.71 -16.61 9.59
CA LYS A 177 18.70 -17.69 9.64
C LYS A 177 18.13 -19.08 9.34
N ASN A 178 16.82 -19.25 9.29
CA ASN A 178 16.16 -20.55 9.16
C ASN A 178 15.45 -20.77 7.80
N VAL A 179 15.56 -19.81 6.87
CA VAL A 179 15.07 -19.96 5.50
C VAL A 179 16.29 -20.25 4.62
N LYS A 180 16.60 -21.52 4.45
CA LYS A 180 17.48 -22.03 3.38
C LYS A 180 16.65 -22.83 2.42
#